data_cf99895abe47649a3877bd52f717734c
#
_entry.id   cf99895abe47649a3877bd52f717734c
#
_cell.length_a   1.000
_cell.length_b   1.000
_cell.length_c   1.000
_cell.angle_alpha   90.00
_cell.angle_beta   90.00
_cell.angle_gamma   90.00
#
_symmetry.space_group_name_H-M   'P 1'
#
loop_
_entity.id
_entity.type
_entity.pdbx_description
1 polymer ?
#
loop_
_entity_poly.entity_id
_entity_poly.type
_entity_poly.pdbx_seq_one_letter_code
_entity_poly.pdbx_strand_id
1 'polypeptide(L)'
;MHGVDLHTHSNISDGTLSPEQLVHAAVEKGIHTLALTDHDTMDGLKLAEKVALDLPLNIISGVEISSQWSRPATQKSYGVHIVALNMQNSEPLQILLEQQKQIRAIRAKQICDLLIPLIGQDIYADVIAKVDGIADRITRTHIAKTLVEKKIVNRPQQAFDKYIKEGKKAYVKFDGLGLEETIKVIHASQGY
;
A
#
# COMPACT_ATOMS: atom_id res chain seq x y z
N MET A 1 12.48 -4.82 -27.30
CA MET A 1 11.82 -3.65 -26.66
C MET A 1 12.27 -3.65 -25.20
N HIS A 2 12.74 -2.52 -24.69
CA HIS A 2 13.13 -2.42 -23.29
C HIS A 2 11.88 -2.06 -22.46
N GLY A 3 11.43 -2.97 -21.61
CA GLY A 3 10.26 -2.73 -20.77
C GLY A 3 10.59 -1.83 -19.58
N VAL A 4 9.68 -0.94 -19.23
CA VAL A 4 9.73 -0.09 -18.03
C VAL A 4 8.44 -0.32 -17.23
N ASP A 5 8.58 -0.56 -15.93
CA ASP A 5 7.44 -0.67 -15.01
C ASP A 5 7.73 0.17 -13.76
N LEU A 6 6.99 1.26 -13.61
CA LEU A 6 7.22 2.25 -12.56
C LEU A 6 6.18 2.21 -11.43
N HIS A 7 5.32 1.19 -11.41
CA HIS A 7 4.31 1.04 -10.37
C HIS A 7 4.11 -0.43 -10.03
N THR A 8 4.89 -0.93 -9.08
CA THR A 8 4.83 -2.33 -8.67
C THR A 8 4.81 -2.47 -7.14
N HIS A 9 4.17 -3.54 -6.67
CA HIS A 9 4.03 -3.85 -5.25
C HIS A 9 4.60 -5.22 -4.92
N SER A 10 5.34 -5.28 -3.82
CA SER A 10 5.78 -6.52 -3.21
C SER A 10 4.85 -6.95 -2.05
N ASN A 11 5.16 -8.09 -1.44
CA ASN A 11 4.47 -8.57 -0.23
C ASN A 11 4.82 -7.75 1.04
N ILE A 12 5.68 -6.75 0.91
CA ILE A 12 5.90 -5.76 1.97
C ILE A 12 4.65 -4.88 2.14
N SER A 13 3.85 -4.71 1.07
CA SER A 13 2.52 -4.09 1.14
C SER A 13 1.44 -5.11 0.77
N ASP A 14 0.87 -5.08 -0.41
CA ASP A 14 -0.26 -5.94 -0.81
C ASP A 14 -0.05 -6.72 -2.10
N GLY A 15 1.16 -6.70 -2.65
CA GLY A 15 1.60 -7.61 -3.69
C GLY A 15 1.66 -9.06 -3.22
N THR A 16 2.01 -9.97 -4.12
CA THR A 16 2.09 -11.40 -3.84
C THR A 16 3.51 -11.95 -3.89
N LEU A 17 4.44 -11.22 -4.51
CA LEU A 17 5.84 -11.60 -4.66
C LEU A 17 6.68 -10.87 -3.61
N SER A 18 7.71 -11.53 -3.09
CA SER A 18 8.74 -10.82 -2.32
C SER A 18 9.48 -9.81 -3.22
N PRO A 19 10.16 -8.78 -2.66
CA PRO A 19 10.99 -7.88 -3.46
C PRO A 19 11.98 -8.62 -4.37
N GLU A 20 12.59 -9.69 -3.88
CA GLU A 20 13.50 -10.56 -4.65
C GLU A 20 12.79 -11.26 -5.81
N GLN A 21 11.65 -11.90 -5.52
CA GLN A 21 10.85 -12.57 -6.55
C GLN A 21 10.35 -11.59 -7.62
N LEU A 22 9.99 -10.37 -7.21
CA LEU A 22 9.53 -9.32 -8.12
C LEU A 22 10.65 -8.89 -9.07
N VAL A 23 11.87 -8.72 -8.57
CA VAL A 23 13.07 -8.41 -9.39
C VAL A 23 13.32 -9.48 -10.43
N HIS A 24 13.33 -10.75 -10.04
CA HIS A 24 13.51 -11.87 -11.00
C HIS A 24 12.37 -11.93 -12.02
N ALA A 25 11.12 -11.78 -11.59
CA ALA A 25 9.98 -11.78 -12.50
C ALA A 25 10.03 -10.62 -13.50
N ALA A 26 10.54 -9.45 -13.10
CA ALA A 26 10.74 -8.31 -13.99
C ALA A 26 11.77 -8.64 -15.10
N VAL A 27 12.91 -9.21 -14.72
CA VAL A 27 13.95 -9.63 -15.67
C VAL A 27 13.40 -10.68 -16.66
N GLU A 28 12.70 -11.70 -16.17
CA GLU A 28 12.08 -12.74 -17.01
C GLU A 28 11.08 -12.16 -18.03
N LYS A 29 10.41 -11.06 -17.67
CA LYS A 29 9.47 -10.35 -18.55
C LYS A 29 10.15 -9.32 -19.48
N GLY A 30 11.48 -9.20 -19.44
CA GLY A 30 12.21 -8.24 -20.26
C GLY A 30 12.07 -6.78 -19.78
N ILE A 31 11.73 -6.56 -18.51
CA ILE A 31 11.77 -5.25 -17.88
C ILE A 31 13.23 -4.88 -17.60
N HIS A 32 13.63 -3.67 -17.94
CA HIS A 32 14.98 -3.14 -17.70
C HIS A 32 15.01 -2.02 -16.68
N THR A 33 13.85 -1.46 -16.37
CA THR A 33 13.71 -0.43 -15.33
C THR A 33 12.45 -0.72 -14.54
N LEU A 34 12.62 -0.92 -13.25
CA LEU A 34 11.54 -1.25 -12.30
C LEU A 34 11.54 -0.23 -11.16
N ALA A 35 10.39 0.29 -10.78
CA ALA A 35 10.22 0.97 -9.51
C ALA A 35 9.43 0.08 -8.54
N LEU A 36 9.98 -0.14 -7.35
CA LEU A 36 9.24 -0.73 -6.24
C LEU A 36 8.53 0.41 -5.50
N THR A 37 7.21 0.37 -5.48
CA THR A 37 6.34 1.43 -4.97
C THR A 37 5.33 0.90 -3.95
N ASP A 38 5.81 0.15 -2.98
CA ASP A 38 4.96 -0.39 -1.91
C ASP A 38 4.19 0.70 -1.17
N HIS A 39 2.99 0.39 -0.70
CA HIS A 39 2.12 1.34 0.00
C HIS A 39 2.74 1.83 1.31
N ASP A 40 2.99 3.13 1.40
CA ASP A 40 3.47 3.87 2.59
C ASP A 40 4.73 3.27 3.22
N THR A 41 5.58 2.60 2.44
CA THR A 41 6.83 2.02 2.91
C THR A 41 7.87 1.88 1.80
N MET A 42 9.14 1.99 2.17
CA MET A 42 10.30 1.70 1.32
C MET A 42 11.12 0.50 1.86
N ASP A 43 10.55 -0.29 2.76
CA ASP A 43 11.29 -1.35 3.48
C ASP A 43 11.81 -2.45 2.54
N GLY A 44 11.13 -2.68 1.40
CA GLY A 44 11.54 -3.64 0.37
C GLY A 44 12.67 -3.18 -0.55
N LEU A 45 12.92 -1.86 -0.62
CA LEU A 45 13.80 -1.28 -1.63
C LEU A 45 15.23 -1.80 -1.55
N LYS A 46 15.84 -1.80 -0.36
CA LYS A 46 17.24 -2.27 -0.18
C LYS A 46 17.44 -3.72 -0.61
N LEU A 47 16.42 -4.57 -0.41
CA LEU A 47 16.48 -5.96 -0.86
C LEU A 47 16.37 -6.05 -2.38
N ALA A 48 15.45 -5.31 -2.99
CA ALA A 48 15.31 -5.25 -4.45
C ALA A 48 16.59 -4.75 -5.13
N GLU A 49 17.17 -3.65 -4.63
CA GLU A 49 18.44 -3.10 -5.12
C GLU A 49 19.58 -4.11 -5.02
N LYS A 50 19.72 -4.78 -3.87
CA LYS A 50 20.75 -5.79 -3.65
C LYS A 50 20.65 -6.95 -4.63
N VAL A 51 19.44 -7.44 -4.87
CA VAL A 51 19.21 -8.55 -5.81
C VAL A 51 19.46 -8.12 -7.25
N ALA A 52 19.17 -6.88 -7.60
CA ALA A 52 19.34 -6.36 -8.95
C ALA A 52 20.81 -6.08 -9.33
N LEU A 53 21.77 -6.04 -8.38
CA LEU A 53 23.18 -5.68 -8.63
C LEU A 53 23.82 -6.49 -9.78
N ASP A 54 23.51 -7.79 -9.86
CA ASP A 54 24.08 -8.69 -10.85
C ASP A 54 23.11 -9.00 -12.01
N LEU A 55 22.01 -8.22 -12.14
CA LEU A 55 20.98 -8.42 -13.14
C LEU A 55 20.89 -7.22 -14.11
N PRO A 56 20.43 -7.43 -15.34
CA PRO A 56 20.24 -6.35 -16.32
C PRO A 56 18.98 -5.52 -16.01
N LEU A 57 18.83 -5.07 -14.76
CA LEU A 57 17.66 -4.36 -14.25
C LEU A 57 18.09 -3.13 -13.45
N ASN A 58 17.59 -1.97 -13.83
CA ASN A 58 17.74 -0.75 -13.06
C ASN A 58 16.56 -0.60 -12.08
N ILE A 59 16.86 -0.45 -10.78
CA ILE A 59 15.84 -0.18 -9.76
C ILE A 59 15.77 1.33 -9.52
N ILE A 60 14.54 1.85 -9.61
CA ILE A 60 14.21 3.22 -9.21
C ILE A 60 13.55 3.15 -7.82
N SER A 61 14.08 3.94 -6.88
CA SER A 61 13.45 4.09 -5.56
C SER A 61 12.07 4.71 -5.72
N GLY A 62 11.07 4.12 -5.05
CA GLY A 62 9.71 4.61 -5.13
C GLY A 62 8.90 4.26 -3.90
N VAL A 63 7.75 4.89 -3.78
CA VAL A 63 6.74 4.61 -2.77
C VAL A 63 5.39 5.09 -3.27
N GLU A 64 4.32 4.32 -3.03
CA GLU A 64 2.96 4.79 -3.24
C GLU A 64 2.41 5.35 -1.92
N ILE A 65 2.35 6.68 -1.81
CA ILE A 65 1.93 7.37 -0.59
C ILE A 65 0.41 7.55 -0.58
N SER A 66 -0.23 7.04 0.46
CA SER A 66 -1.65 7.29 0.73
C SER A 66 -1.84 8.73 1.20
N SER A 67 -2.76 9.47 0.58
CA SER A 67 -3.00 10.88 0.87
C SER A 67 -4.48 11.22 0.79
N GLN A 68 -4.84 12.44 1.15
CA GLN A 68 -6.19 12.97 1.07
C GLN A 68 -6.23 14.25 0.24
N TRP A 69 -7.24 14.33 -0.60
CA TRP A 69 -7.58 15.57 -1.28
C TRP A 69 -9.01 15.98 -0.93
N SER A 70 -9.20 17.25 -0.56
CA SER A 70 -10.51 17.80 -0.26
C SER A 70 -10.93 18.78 -1.36
N ARG A 71 -12.12 18.55 -1.93
CA ARG A 71 -12.66 19.46 -2.92
C ARG A 71 -13.02 20.80 -2.26
N PRO A 72 -12.41 21.92 -2.67
CA PRO A 72 -12.62 23.21 -2.01
C PRO A 72 -14.10 23.64 -1.91
N ALA A 73 -14.86 23.45 -2.99
CA ALA A 73 -16.25 23.88 -3.09
C ALA A 73 -17.23 23.11 -2.18
N THR A 74 -16.94 21.86 -1.83
CA THR A 74 -17.88 20.99 -1.10
C THR A 74 -17.30 20.46 0.20
N GLN A 75 -16.03 20.71 0.49
CA GLN A 75 -15.27 20.14 1.60
C GLN A 75 -15.29 18.58 1.62
N LYS A 76 -15.75 17.97 0.56
CA LYS A 76 -15.75 16.51 0.43
C LYS A 76 -14.32 16.03 0.21
N SER A 77 -13.87 15.11 1.07
CA SER A 77 -12.54 14.53 1.04
C SER A 77 -12.54 13.21 0.29
N TYR A 78 -11.48 12.98 -0.49
CA TYR A 78 -11.24 11.77 -1.26
C TYR A 78 -9.87 11.21 -0.90
N GLY A 79 -9.76 9.90 -0.71
CA GLY A 79 -8.47 9.23 -0.64
C GLY A 79 -7.84 9.22 -2.03
N VAL A 80 -6.59 9.62 -2.11
CA VAL A 80 -5.77 9.57 -3.32
C VAL A 80 -4.46 8.86 -3.02
N HIS A 81 -3.87 8.22 -4.01
CA HIS A 81 -2.55 7.61 -3.89
C HIS A 81 -1.61 8.34 -4.85
N ILE A 82 -0.42 8.65 -4.38
CA ILE A 82 0.62 9.32 -5.15
C ILE A 82 1.77 8.36 -5.31
N VAL A 83 2.09 8.01 -6.54
CA VAL A 83 3.33 7.28 -6.84
C VAL A 83 4.45 8.29 -6.90
N ALA A 84 5.33 8.24 -5.92
CA ALA A 84 6.53 9.04 -5.84
C ALA A 84 7.74 8.20 -6.27
N LEU A 85 8.54 8.75 -7.18
CA LEU A 85 9.68 8.05 -7.79
C LEU A 85 10.99 8.80 -7.52
N ASN A 86 12.10 8.08 -7.63
CA ASN A 86 13.46 8.61 -7.41
C ASN A 86 13.64 9.24 -6.02
N MET A 87 12.97 8.64 -5.03
CA MET A 87 12.94 9.15 -3.67
C MET A 87 14.28 8.93 -2.95
N GLN A 88 14.78 9.98 -2.29
CA GLN A 88 15.83 9.83 -1.30
C GLN A 88 15.22 9.59 0.08
N ASN A 89 15.81 8.68 0.83
CA ASN A 89 15.37 8.37 2.19
C ASN A 89 15.79 9.51 3.14
N SER A 90 15.01 10.58 3.15
CA SER A 90 15.19 11.78 3.96
C SER A 90 14.43 11.69 5.28
N GLU A 91 14.81 12.49 6.27
CA GLU A 91 14.11 12.57 7.54
C GLU A 91 12.62 12.95 7.37
N PRO A 92 12.24 13.96 6.56
CA PRO A 92 10.82 14.28 6.33
C PRO A 92 10.03 13.11 5.77
N LEU A 93 10.62 12.32 4.86
CA LEU A 93 9.98 11.14 4.30
C LEU A 93 9.80 10.05 5.37
N GLN A 94 10.83 9.79 6.18
CA GLN A 94 10.74 8.80 7.27
C GLN A 94 9.63 9.14 8.26
N ILE A 95 9.53 10.41 8.68
CA ILE A 95 8.46 10.88 9.58
C ILE A 95 7.08 10.65 8.94
N LEU A 96 6.92 11.03 7.66
CA LEU A 96 5.68 10.81 6.93
C LEU A 96 5.30 9.33 6.90
N LEU A 97 6.22 8.46 6.46
CA LEU A 97 5.95 7.02 6.31
C LEU A 97 5.63 6.36 7.66
N GLU A 98 6.31 6.75 8.74
CA GLU A 98 6.01 6.23 10.08
C GLU A 98 4.62 6.64 10.56
N GLN A 99 4.20 7.89 10.33
CA GLN A 99 2.83 8.33 10.62
C GLN A 99 1.80 7.55 9.82
N GLN A 100 2.06 7.31 8.52
CA GLN A 100 1.17 6.54 7.66
C GLN A 100 1.03 5.08 8.11
N LYS A 101 2.13 4.45 8.56
CA LYS A 101 2.12 3.11 9.14
C LYS A 101 1.19 3.03 10.35
N GLN A 102 1.30 3.97 11.29
CA GLN A 102 0.43 4.02 12.48
C GLN A 102 -1.04 4.20 12.13
N ILE A 103 -1.36 5.14 11.23
CA ILE A 103 -2.72 5.40 10.75
C ILE A 103 -3.29 4.13 10.10
N ARG A 104 -2.49 3.43 9.28
CA ARG A 104 -2.88 2.20 8.61
C ARG A 104 -3.22 1.10 9.60
N ALA A 105 -2.37 0.86 10.61
CA ALA A 105 -2.59 -0.16 11.63
C ALA A 105 -3.90 0.09 12.41
N ILE A 106 -4.11 1.34 12.88
CA ILE A 106 -5.32 1.74 13.58
C ILE A 106 -6.56 1.54 12.70
N ARG A 107 -6.51 2.03 11.45
CA ARG A 107 -7.62 1.91 10.50
C ARG A 107 -7.97 0.46 10.20
N ALA A 108 -6.98 -0.40 10.02
CA ALA A 108 -7.20 -1.82 9.75
C ALA A 108 -7.96 -2.50 10.90
N LYS A 109 -7.56 -2.22 12.15
CA LYS A 109 -8.26 -2.71 13.34
C LYS A 109 -9.70 -2.21 13.41
N GLN A 110 -9.91 -0.91 13.19
CA GLN A 110 -11.25 -0.31 13.17
C GLN A 110 -12.17 -0.94 12.11
N ILE A 111 -11.66 -1.20 10.90
CA ILE A 111 -12.44 -1.88 9.85
C ILE A 111 -12.84 -3.28 10.31
N CYS A 112 -11.92 -4.05 10.90
CA CYS A 112 -12.21 -5.39 11.40
C CYS A 112 -13.25 -5.35 12.53
N ASP A 113 -13.15 -4.40 13.46
CA ASP A 113 -14.13 -4.24 14.55
C ASP A 113 -15.54 -3.92 14.02
N LEU A 114 -15.63 -3.03 13.01
CA LEU A 114 -16.91 -2.73 12.35
C LEU A 114 -17.48 -3.91 11.55
N LEU A 115 -16.63 -4.84 11.12
CA LEU A 115 -17.07 -6.04 10.43
C LEU A 115 -17.71 -7.05 11.38
N ILE A 116 -17.29 -7.14 12.65
CA ILE A 116 -17.80 -8.15 13.61
C ILE A 116 -19.33 -8.25 13.61
N PRO A 117 -20.10 -7.16 13.85
CA PRO A 117 -21.55 -7.24 13.86
C PRO A 117 -22.18 -7.52 12.50
N LEU A 118 -21.44 -7.35 11.40
CA LEU A 118 -21.93 -7.55 10.03
C LEU A 118 -21.77 -8.99 9.53
N ILE A 119 -20.74 -9.67 10.04
CA ILE A 119 -20.37 -11.02 9.59
C ILE A 119 -20.42 -12.08 10.71
N GLY A 120 -20.67 -11.67 11.95
CA GLY A 120 -20.83 -12.56 13.11
C GLY A 120 -19.55 -13.17 13.67
N GLN A 121 -18.36 -12.67 13.26
CA GLN A 121 -17.08 -13.18 13.74
C GLN A 121 -15.98 -12.11 13.68
N ASP A 122 -14.98 -12.23 14.54
CA ASP A 122 -13.73 -11.44 14.46
C ASP A 122 -12.78 -12.11 13.46
N ILE A 123 -12.24 -11.32 12.54
CA ILE A 123 -11.28 -11.78 11.52
C ILE A 123 -9.90 -11.12 11.67
N TYR A 124 -9.68 -10.28 12.69
CA TYR A 124 -8.45 -9.51 12.79
C TYR A 124 -7.20 -10.40 12.91
N ALA A 125 -7.29 -11.49 13.68
CA ALA A 125 -6.20 -12.45 13.80
C ALA A 125 -5.83 -13.12 12.46
N ASP A 126 -6.82 -13.43 11.64
CA ASP A 126 -6.60 -14.00 10.29
C ASP A 126 -6.01 -12.96 9.32
N VAL A 127 -6.43 -11.70 9.44
CA VAL A 127 -5.91 -10.61 8.60
C VAL A 127 -4.45 -10.30 8.93
N ILE A 128 -4.10 -10.19 10.22
CA ILE A 128 -2.73 -9.86 10.66
C ILE A 128 -1.75 -11.00 10.34
N ALA A 129 -2.21 -12.26 10.35
CA ALA A 129 -1.40 -13.41 9.95
C ALA A 129 -0.94 -13.35 8.47
N LYS A 130 -1.68 -12.64 7.61
CA LYS A 130 -1.29 -12.46 6.19
C LYS A 130 -0.13 -11.50 5.97
N VAL A 131 0.24 -10.77 6.98
CA VAL A 131 1.31 -9.77 6.98
C VAL A 131 2.34 -10.04 8.08
N ASP A 132 2.54 -11.32 8.41
CA ASP A 132 3.53 -11.81 9.38
C ASP A 132 3.42 -11.15 10.77
N GLY A 133 2.21 -10.77 11.17
CA GLY A 133 1.96 -10.09 12.45
C GLY A 133 2.22 -8.58 12.43
N ILE A 134 2.58 -7.99 11.31
CA ILE A 134 2.95 -6.57 11.17
C ILE A 134 1.74 -5.75 10.77
N ALA A 135 1.03 -5.18 11.75
CA ALA A 135 -0.28 -4.53 11.56
C ALA A 135 -0.28 -3.35 10.58
N ASP A 136 0.82 -2.62 10.48
CA ASP A 136 0.97 -1.47 9.59
C ASP A 136 1.04 -1.85 8.10
N ARG A 137 1.31 -3.13 7.78
CA ARG A 137 1.25 -3.67 6.42
C ARG A 137 -0.15 -4.03 5.95
N ILE A 138 -1.16 -4.01 6.84
CA ILE A 138 -2.52 -4.37 6.48
C ILE A 138 -3.11 -3.33 5.52
N THR A 139 -3.52 -3.79 4.34
CA THR A 139 -4.34 -3.02 3.41
C THR A 139 -5.77 -3.55 3.41
N ARG A 140 -6.71 -2.80 2.82
CA ARG A 140 -8.08 -3.30 2.60
C ARG A 140 -8.13 -4.54 1.71
N THR A 141 -7.11 -4.74 0.87
CA THR A 141 -6.96 -5.94 0.04
C THR A 141 -6.77 -7.18 0.90
N HIS A 142 -5.98 -7.11 1.97
CA HIS A 142 -5.81 -8.23 2.92
C HIS A 142 -7.11 -8.58 3.62
N ILE A 143 -7.87 -7.57 4.07
CA ILE A 143 -9.19 -7.77 4.67
C ILE A 143 -10.15 -8.43 3.66
N ALA A 144 -10.18 -7.95 2.42
CA ALA A 144 -11.03 -8.51 1.37
C ALA A 144 -10.67 -9.97 1.04
N LYS A 145 -9.37 -10.29 0.94
CA LYS A 145 -8.88 -11.67 0.74
C LYS A 145 -9.32 -12.58 1.90
N THR A 146 -9.21 -12.11 3.15
CA THR A 146 -9.66 -12.87 4.33
C THR A 146 -11.16 -13.16 4.30
N LEU A 147 -11.99 -12.18 3.91
CA LEU A 147 -13.43 -12.36 3.76
C LEU A 147 -13.78 -13.43 2.69
N VAL A 148 -12.98 -13.53 1.62
CA VAL A 148 -13.12 -14.59 0.61
C VAL A 148 -12.75 -15.96 1.20
N GLU A 149 -11.63 -16.08 1.87
CA GLU A 149 -11.18 -17.34 2.49
C GLU A 149 -12.15 -17.86 3.55
N LYS A 150 -12.75 -16.94 4.32
CA LYS A 150 -13.82 -17.26 5.28
C LYS A 150 -15.17 -17.54 4.60
N LYS A 151 -15.24 -17.51 3.25
CA LYS A 151 -16.46 -17.75 2.46
C LYS A 151 -17.62 -16.78 2.77
N ILE A 152 -17.30 -15.58 3.30
CA ILE A 152 -18.28 -14.52 3.56
C ILE A 152 -18.67 -13.81 2.25
N VAL A 153 -17.70 -13.74 1.33
CA VAL A 153 -17.88 -13.29 -0.05
C VAL A 153 -17.17 -14.24 -1.01
N ASN A 154 -17.54 -14.21 -2.30
CA ASN A 154 -16.97 -15.12 -3.31
C ASN A 154 -15.73 -14.53 -4.00
N ARG A 155 -15.54 -13.22 -3.96
CA ARG A 155 -14.42 -12.50 -4.60
C ARG A 155 -14.13 -11.20 -3.86
N PRO A 156 -12.88 -10.70 -3.92
CA PRO A 156 -12.47 -9.49 -3.19
C PRO A 156 -13.34 -8.27 -3.49
N GLN A 157 -13.75 -8.07 -4.75
CA GLN A 157 -14.60 -6.95 -5.13
C GLN A 157 -15.92 -6.91 -4.37
N GLN A 158 -16.52 -8.08 -4.06
CA GLN A 158 -17.74 -8.13 -3.25
C GLN A 158 -17.53 -7.66 -1.81
N ALA A 159 -16.34 -7.87 -1.23
CA ALA A 159 -16.01 -7.34 0.09
C ALA A 159 -16.05 -5.80 0.09
N PHE A 160 -15.44 -5.19 -0.93
CA PHE A 160 -15.50 -3.73 -1.11
C PHE A 160 -16.95 -3.27 -1.28
N ASP A 161 -17.69 -3.87 -2.19
CA ASP A 161 -19.06 -3.45 -2.54
C ASP A 161 -20.06 -3.61 -1.39
N LYS A 162 -19.90 -4.63 -0.57
CA LYS A 162 -20.81 -4.91 0.54
C LYS A 162 -20.44 -4.19 1.84
N TYR A 163 -19.13 -4.09 2.14
CA TYR A 163 -18.68 -3.76 3.50
C TYR A 163 -17.71 -2.60 3.64
N ILE A 164 -16.63 -2.51 2.81
CA ILE A 164 -15.43 -1.73 3.14
C ILE A 164 -15.09 -0.57 2.20
N LYS A 165 -15.86 -0.35 1.11
CA LYS A 165 -15.72 0.87 0.29
C LYS A 165 -16.48 2.05 0.91
N GLU A 166 -16.18 3.25 0.44
CA GLU A 166 -16.85 4.48 0.87
C GLU A 166 -18.39 4.32 0.83
N GLY A 167 -19.04 4.81 1.88
CA GLY A 167 -20.49 4.70 2.07
C GLY A 167 -20.97 3.35 2.59
N LYS A 168 -20.09 2.41 2.91
CA LYS A 168 -20.45 1.11 3.50
C LYS A 168 -20.23 1.09 5.01
N LYS A 169 -20.90 0.15 5.71
CA LYS A 169 -20.97 0.12 7.17
C LYS A 169 -19.61 -0.11 7.86
N ALA A 170 -18.69 -0.81 7.23
CA ALA A 170 -17.34 -1.04 7.74
C ALA A 170 -16.29 -0.15 7.04
N TYR A 171 -16.71 0.91 6.36
CA TYR A 171 -15.79 1.88 5.81
C TYR A 171 -15.22 2.77 6.93
N VAL A 172 -13.90 2.84 7.00
CA VAL A 172 -13.17 3.81 7.82
C VAL A 172 -12.42 4.74 6.87
N LYS A 173 -12.64 6.04 7.01
CA LYS A 173 -11.91 7.05 6.24
C LYS A 173 -10.42 6.93 6.58
N PHE A 174 -9.57 7.07 5.58
CA PHE A 174 -8.15 7.25 5.80
C PHE A 174 -7.91 8.69 6.29
N ASP A 175 -7.21 8.86 7.39
CA ASP A 175 -6.97 10.16 8.01
C ASP A 175 -5.46 10.48 7.98
N GLY A 176 -4.90 10.41 6.77
CA GLY A 176 -3.50 10.71 6.50
C GLY A 176 -3.28 12.15 6.04
N LEU A 177 -2.05 12.43 5.62
CA LEU A 177 -1.63 13.76 5.18
C LEU A 177 -2.44 14.25 3.97
N GLY A 178 -2.64 15.56 3.90
CA GLY A 178 -3.23 16.22 2.74
C GLY A 178 -2.32 16.13 1.50
N LEU A 179 -2.94 16.12 0.31
CA LEU A 179 -2.25 15.99 -0.97
C LEU A 179 -1.10 17.00 -1.14
N GLU A 180 -1.36 18.28 -0.86
CA GLU A 180 -0.37 19.35 -1.03
C GLU A 180 0.84 19.18 -0.10
N GLU A 181 0.59 18.73 1.12
CA GLU A 181 1.63 18.50 2.11
C GLU A 181 2.46 17.25 1.78
N THR A 182 1.81 16.20 1.30
CA THR A 182 2.49 15.01 0.78
C THR A 182 3.42 15.37 -0.39
N ILE A 183 2.96 16.18 -1.36
CA ILE A 183 3.78 16.64 -2.48
C ILE A 183 5.00 17.45 -1.99
N LYS A 184 4.85 18.30 -0.98
CA LYS A 184 5.98 19.03 -0.39
C LYS A 184 7.04 18.09 0.19
N VAL A 185 6.62 17.03 0.88
CA VAL A 185 7.54 16.02 1.42
C VAL A 185 8.24 15.27 0.29
N ILE A 186 7.52 14.90 -0.78
CA ILE A 186 8.11 14.25 -1.97
C ILE A 186 9.23 15.12 -2.55
N HIS A 187 8.95 16.40 -2.82
CA HIS A 187 9.96 17.32 -3.37
C HIS A 187 11.12 17.57 -2.40
N ALA A 188 10.86 17.70 -1.09
CA ALA A 188 11.91 17.82 -0.08
C ALA A 188 12.81 16.57 -0.01
N SER A 189 12.29 15.43 -0.46
CA SER A 189 13.02 14.15 -0.56
C SER A 189 13.57 13.88 -1.95
N GLN A 190 13.68 14.93 -2.80
CA GLN A 190 14.18 14.90 -4.18
C GLN A 190 13.42 13.95 -5.11
N GLY A 191 12.19 13.58 -4.75
CA GLY A 191 11.31 12.75 -5.54
C GLY A 191 10.49 13.54 -6.56
N TYR A 192 9.88 12.78 -7.47
CA TYR A 192 8.99 13.26 -8.53
C TYR A 192 7.65 12.54 -8.46
#